data_e994e521f6b7c7d468a9ca3b4b4c53cb
#
_entry.id   e994e521f6b7c7d468a9ca3b4b4c53cb
#
_cell.length_a   1.000
_cell.length_b   1.000
_cell.length_c   1.000
_cell.angle_alpha   90.00
_cell.angle_beta   90.00
_cell.angle_gamma   90.00
#
_symmetry.space_group_name_H-M   'P 1'
#
loop_
_entity.id
_entity.type
_entity.pdbx_description
1 polymer ?
#
loop_
_entity_poly.entity_id
_entity_poly.type
_entity_poly.pdbx_seq_one_letter_code
_entity_poly.pdbx_strand_id
1 'polypeptide(L)'
;MSGIRVWVGIGLSTVLLALFFFTLDVQRLLDVLRDANYIYVAPAIALYLISVWFRALRWQWLLKHMKPIKVKRLYPVVVVGYMANNLLPMRLGEFVRSYYIGEREGISKSSALVTIFLERLLDAFTLILFISIAALF
;
A
#
# COMPACT_ATOMS: atom_id res chain seq x y z
N MET A 1 24.44 21.37 13.54
CA MET A 1 24.81 19.93 13.45
C MET A 1 23.94 19.10 12.50
N SER A 2 22.87 19.63 11.94
CA SER A 2 21.96 18.91 11.01
C SER A 2 22.45 18.85 9.56
N GLY A 3 23.20 19.86 9.10
CA GLY A 3 23.67 19.93 7.71
C GLY A 3 24.59 18.80 7.28
N ILE A 4 25.56 18.42 8.09
CA ILE A 4 26.52 17.35 7.76
C ILE A 4 25.82 16.00 7.57
N ARG A 5 24.86 15.67 8.43
CA ARG A 5 24.11 14.39 8.31
C ARG A 5 23.31 14.32 7.03
N VAL A 6 22.73 15.45 6.60
CA VAL A 6 21.98 15.53 5.34
C VAL A 6 22.93 15.35 4.14
N TRP A 7 24.09 16.02 4.14
CA TRP A 7 25.08 15.89 3.06
C TRP A 7 25.69 14.49 2.99
N VAL A 8 25.97 13.86 4.13
CA VAL A 8 26.40 12.46 4.19
C VAL A 8 25.32 11.52 3.66
N GLY A 9 24.05 11.75 4.01
CA GLY A 9 22.93 10.95 3.49
C GLY A 9 22.77 11.09 1.98
N ILE A 10 22.85 12.32 1.45
CA ILE A 10 22.78 12.58 0.01
C ILE A 10 23.98 11.91 -0.71
N GLY A 11 25.19 12.09 -0.19
CA GLY A 11 26.40 11.49 -0.74
C GLY A 11 26.31 9.97 -0.80
N LEU A 12 25.91 9.32 0.30
CA LEU A 12 25.73 7.88 0.35
C LEU A 12 24.66 7.40 -0.63
N SER A 13 23.51 8.10 -0.69
CA SER A 13 22.43 7.76 -1.65
C SER A 13 22.89 7.90 -3.10
N THR A 14 23.65 8.94 -3.42
CA THR A 14 24.20 9.16 -4.76
C THR A 14 25.17 8.05 -5.14
N VAL A 15 26.08 7.67 -4.22
CA VAL A 15 27.03 6.56 -4.46
C VAL A 15 26.29 5.23 -4.67
N LEU A 16 25.30 4.92 -3.83
CA LEU A 16 24.51 3.69 -3.96
C LEU A 16 23.72 3.67 -5.27
N LEU A 17 23.11 4.79 -5.68
CA LEU A 17 22.44 4.91 -6.96
C LEU A 17 23.40 4.74 -8.14
N ALA A 18 24.58 5.37 -8.08
CA ALA A 18 25.59 5.22 -9.11
C ALA A 18 26.05 3.75 -9.23
N LEU A 19 26.38 3.11 -8.12
CA LEU A 19 26.73 1.68 -8.10
C LEU A 19 25.60 0.81 -8.68
N PHE A 20 24.35 1.09 -8.31
CA PHE A 20 23.20 0.38 -8.86
C PHE A 20 23.13 0.53 -10.39
N PHE A 21 23.23 1.74 -10.93
CA PHE A 21 23.21 1.97 -12.38
C PHE A 21 24.40 1.37 -13.11
N PHE A 22 25.59 1.33 -12.49
CA PHE A 22 26.77 0.70 -13.08
C PHE A 22 26.68 -0.83 -13.11
N THR A 23 25.96 -1.45 -12.16
CA THR A 23 25.75 -2.90 -12.12
C THR A 23 24.54 -3.35 -12.94
N LEU A 24 23.68 -2.42 -13.34
CA LEU A 24 22.45 -2.70 -14.06
C LEU A 24 22.75 -2.89 -15.55
N ASP A 25 22.58 -4.12 -16.01
CA ASP A 25 22.66 -4.43 -17.45
C ASP A 25 21.34 -4.01 -18.12
N VAL A 26 21.32 -2.79 -18.63
CA VAL A 26 20.14 -2.19 -19.27
C VAL A 26 19.72 -2.99 -20.50
N GLN A 27 20.67 -3.58 -21.25
CA GLN A 27 20.36 -4.40 -22.43
C GLN A 27 19.60 -5.65 -22.00
N ARG A 28 20.11 -6.36 -21.01
CA ARG A 28 19.45 -7.54 -20.46
C ARG A 28 18.08 -7.23 -19.90
N LEU A 29 17.91 -6.07 -19.24
CA LEU A 29 16.61 -5.62 -18.76
C LEU A 29 15.62 -5.39 -19.91
N LEU A 30 16.06 -4.75 -21.00
CA LEU A 30 15.22 -4.51 -22.16
C LEU A 30 14.84 -5.81 -22.88
N ASP A 31 15.77 -6.77 -22.97
CA ASP A 31 15.50 -8.08 -23.57
C ASP A 31 14.46 -8.85 -22.75
N VAL A 32 14.60 -8.90 -21.41
CA VAL A 32 13.61 -9.53 -20.53
C VAL A 32 12.26 -8.86 -20.64
N LEU A 33 12.22 -7.53 -20.77
CA LEU A 33 10.95 -6.81 -20.96
C LEU A 33 10.32 -7.08 -22.33
N ARG A 34 11.11 -7.28 -23.38
CA ARG A 34 10.59 -7.63 -24.72
C ARG A 34 10.04 -9.04 -24.77
N ASP A 35 10.71 -9.98 -24.10
CA ASP A 35 10.32 -11.37 -24.05
C ASP A 35 9.20 -11.66 -23.05
N ALA A 36 8.84 -10.65 -22.21
CA ALA A 36 7.78 -10.79 -21.23
C ALA A 36 6.41 -11.02 -21.90
N ASN A 37 5.69 -12.01 -21.41
CA ASN A 37 4.37 -12.31 -21.92
C ASN A 37 3.32 -11.37 -21.28
N TYR A 38 3.05 -10.28 -21.97
CA TYR A 38 2.13 -9.22 -21.51
C TYR A 38 0.66 -9.67 -21.41
N ILE A 39 0.30 -10.84 -21.93
CA ILE A 39 -1.08 -11.36 -21.81
C ILE A 39 -1.48 -11.58 -20.35
N TYR A 40 -0.51 -11.87 -19.47
CA TYR A 40 -0.75 -12.04 -18.03
C TYR A 40 -0.92 -10.73 -17.27
N VAL A 41 -0.57 -9.59 -17.85
CA VAL A 41 -0.70 -8.29 -17.22
C VAL A 41 -2.18 -7.91 -17.06
N ALA A 42 -3.01 -8.17 -18.06
CA ALA A 42 -4.44 -7.87 -18.00
C ALA A 42 -5.15 -8.62 -16.85
N PRO A 43 -5.03 -9.95 -16.72
CA PRO A 43 -5.62 -10.65 -15.58
C PRO A 43 -4.99 -10.24 -14.23
N ALA A 44 -3.70 -9.94 -14.19
CA ALA A 44 -3.06 -9.46 -12.96
C ALA A 44 -3.65 -8.12 -12.49
N ILE A 45 -3.85 -7.17 -13.40
CA ILE A 45 -4.53 -5.89 -13.09
C ILE A 45 -5.96 -6.14 -12.63
N ALA A 46 -6.70 -7.00 -13.29
CA ALA A 46 -8.07 -7.32 -12.92
C ALA A 46 -8.15 -7.92 -11.50
N LEU A 47 -7.29 -8.89 -11.18
CA LEU A 47 -7.19 -9.48 -9.85
C LEU A 47 -6.78 -8.45 -8.78
N TYR A 48 -5.87 -7.55 -9.11
CA TYR A 48 -5.49 -6.46 -8.21
C TYR A 48 -6.68 -5.54 -7.90
N LEU A 49 -7.43 -5.09 -8.91
CA LEU A 49 -8.61 -4.26 -8.71
C LEU A 49 -9.70 -4.96 -7.89
N ILE A 50 -9.91 -6.25 -8.14
CA ILE A 50 -10.81 -7.10 -7.36
C ILE A 50 -10.33 -7.18 -5.90
N SER A 51 -9.04 -7.36 -5.66
CA SER A 51 -8.49 -7.39 -4.29
C SER A 51 -8.71 -6.08 -3.54
N VAL A 52 -8.53 -4.94 -4.22
CA VAL A 52 -8.82 -3.61 -3.64
C VAL A 52 -10.32 -3.45 -3.32
N TRP A 53 -11.20 -4.01 -4.16
CA TRP A 53 -12.63 -4.03 -3.91
C TRP A 53 -12.99 -4.82 -2.65
N PHE A 54 -12.44 -6.02 -2.46
CA PHE A 54 -12.64 -6.81 -1.25
C PHE A 54 -12.12 -6.10 0.01
N ARG A 55 -11.02 -5.37 -0.09
CA ARG A 55 -10.51 -4.55 1.02
C ARG A 55 -11.47 -3.40 1.36
N ALA A 56 -12.08 -2.75 0.36
CA ALA A 56 -13.10 -1.73 0.58
C ALA A 56 -14.37 -2.31 1.21
N LEU A 57 -14.79 -3.54 0.81
CA LEU A 57 -15.88 -4.28 1.44
C LEU A 57 -15.60 -4.58 2.91
N ARG A 58 -14.42 -5.13 3.22
CA ARG A 58 -14.02 -5.41 4.62
C ARG A 58 -14.04 -4.14 5.45
N TRP A 59 -13.51 -3.05 4.93
CA TRP A 59 -13.51 -1.77 5.64
C TRP A 59 -14.91 -1.20 5.83
N GLN A 60 -15.83 -1.41 4.89
CA GLN A 60 -17.24 -1.07 5.06
C GLN A 60 -17.85 -1.74 6.30
N TRP A 61 -17.56 -3.02 6.51
CA TRP A 61 -18.03 -3.76 7.68
C TRP A 61 -17.49 -3.17 8.99
N LEU A 62 -16.23 -2.79 9.04
CA LEU A 62 -15.64 -2.14 10.21
C LEU A 62 -16.25 -0.76 10.49
N LEU A 63 -16.58 0.00 9.44
CA LEU A 63 -17.19 1.32 9.57
C LEU A 63 -18.71 1.27 9.83
N LYS A 64 -19.36 0.13 9.60
CA LYS A 64 -20.83 0.01 9.68
C LYS A 64 -21.40 0.47 11.02
N HIS A 65 -20.70 0.23 12.12
CA HIS A 65 -21.13 0.65 13.46
C HIS A 65 -21.05 2.17 13.69
N MET A 66 -20.28 2.88 12.88
CA MET A 66 -20.13 4.34 12.98
C MET A 66 -21.04 5.05 11.98
N LYS A 67 -20.97 4.63 10.71
CA LYS A 67 -21.81 5.16 9.63
C LYS A 67 -21.91 4.13 8.51
N PRO A 68 -23.13 3.82 8.02
CA PRO A 68 -23.31 2.92 6.89
C PRO A 68 -22.91 3.62 5.57
N ILE A 69 -21.66 3.48 5.18
CA ILE A 69 -21.11 4.07 3.95
C ILE A 69 -21.09 3.02 2.84
N LYS A 70 -21.56 3.37 1.65
CA LYS A 70 -21.56 2.45 0.50
C LYS A 70 -20.14 2.16 0.02
N VAL A 71 -19.84 0.91 -0.35
CA VAL A 71 -18.51 0.49 -0.87
C VAL A 71 -18.03 1.38 -2.01
N LYS A 72 -18.92 1.79 -2.93
CA LYS A 72 -18.59 2.68 -4.04
C LYS A 72 -17.96 4.03 -3.59
N ARG A 73 -18.28 4.50 -2.39
CA ARG A 73 -17.69 5.72 -1.82
C ARG A 73 -16.38 5.42 -1.09
N LEU A 74 -16.23 4.23 -0.52
CA LEU A 74 -15.02 3.80 0.17
C LEU A 74 -13.90 3.40 -0.78
N TYR A 75 -14.24 2.80 -1.93
CA TYR A 75 -13.27 2.33 -2.90
C TYR A 75 -12.26 3.41 -3.34
N PRO A 76 -12.67 4.62 -3.77
CA PRO A 76 -11.72 5.68 -4.11
C PRO A 76 -10.83 6.09 -2.93
N VAL A 77 -11.37 6.08 -1.70
CA VAL A 77 -10.60 6.42 -0.49
C VAL A 77 -9.49 5.39 -0.25
N VAL A 78 -9.80 4.11 -0.44
CA VAL A 78 -8.82 3.02 -0.33
C VAL A 78 -7.74 3.17 -1.40
N VAL A 79 -8.12 3.43 -2.66
CA VAL A 79 -7.17 3.65 -3.77
C VAL A 79 -6.25 4.83 -3.47
N VAL A 80 -6.79 5.98 -3.04
CA VAL A 80 -5.99 7.15 -2.64
C VAL A 80 -5.03 6.82 -1.50
N GLY A 81 -5.46 6.03 -0.52
CA GLY A 81 -4.60 5.56 0.56
C GLY A 81 -3.42 4.73 0.06
N TYR A 82 -3.64 3.83 -0.90
CA TYR A 82 -2.55 3.04 -1.52
C TYR A 82 -1.62 3.90 -2.37
N MET A 83 -2.16 4.83 -3.15
CA MET A 83 -1.33 5.80 -3.88
C MET A 83 -0.44 6.58 -2.92
N ALA A 84 -1.02 7.09 -1.84
CA ALA A 84 -0.28 7.83 -0.82
C ALA A 84 0.81 6.98 -0.14
N ASN A 85 0.56 5.69 0.11
CA ASN A 85 1.57 4.78 0.66
C ASN A 85 2.76 4.54 -0.29
N ASN A 86 2.53 4.64 -1.61
CA ASN A 86 3.58 4.48 -2.62
C ASN A 86 4.36 5.78 -2.86
N LEU A 87 3.71 6.94 -2.68
CA LEU A 87 4.31 8.25 -2.96
C LEU A 87 4.95 8.87 -1.70
N LEU A 88 4.38 8.63 -0.52
CA LEU A 88 4.81 9.24 0.72
C LEU A 88 5.74 8.28 1.50
N PRO A 89 6.81 8.80 2.13
CA PRO A 89 7.63 8.01 3.02
C PRO A 89 6.82 7.58 4.26
N MET A 90 7.30 6.55 4.97
CA MET A 90 6.72 6.05 6.24
C MET A 90 5.29 5.50 6.15
N ARG A 91 4.78 5.16 4.94
CA ARG A 91 3.44 4.60 4.73
C ARG A 91 2.31 5.47 5.31
N LEU A 92 2.41 6.78 5.10
CA LEU A 92 1.43 7.75 5.59
C LEU A 92 0.04 7.65 4.93
N GLY A 93 -0.14 6.77 3.98
CA GLY A 93 -1.43 6.57 3.30
C GLY A 93 -2.58 6.14 4.22
N GLU A 94 -2.29 5.56 5.38
CA GLU A 94 -3.31 5.25 6.38
C GLU A 94 -3.87 6.52 7.03
N PHE A 95 -3.02 7.49 7.31
CA PHE A 95 -3.43 8.81 7.79
C PHE A 95 -4.18 9.59 6.70
N VAL A 96 -3.71 9.55 5.44
CA VAL A 96 -4.40 10.16 4.31
C VAL A 96 -5.80 9.54 4.15
N ARG A 97 -5.92 8.22 4.26
CA ARG A 97 -7.19 7.48 4.18
C ARG A 97 -8.16 7.91 5.29
N SER A 98 -7.69 8.02 6.54
CA SER A 98 -8.51 8.45 7.67
C SER A 98 -8.93 9.91 7.57
N TYR A 99 -8.02 10.78 7.13
CA TYR A 99 -8.31 12.18 6.90
C TYR A 99 -9.36 12.37 5.79
N TYR A 100 -9.14 11.72 4.64
CA TYR A 100 -10.00 11.85 3.48
C TYR A 100 -11.44 11.35 3.75
N ILE A 101 -11.60 10.22 4.45
CA ILE A 101 -12.92 9.72 4.82
C ILE A 101 -13.60 10.62 5.85
N GLY A 102 -12.84 11.16 6.81
CA GLY A 102 -13.33 12.10 7.81
C GLY A 102 -13.91 13.35 7.18
N GLU A 103 -13.20 13.97 6.24
CA GLU A 103 -13.66 15.15 5.51
C GLU A 103 -14.87 14.86 4.63
N ARG A 104 -14.87 13.73 3.93
CA ARG A 104 -15.87 13.43 2.92
C ARG A 104 -17.20 12.90 3.51
N GLU A 105 -17.11 12.14 4.58
CA GLU A 105 -18.28 11.48 5.19
C GLU A 105 -18.64 12.03 6.58
N GLY A 106 -17.87 12.98 7.10
CA GLY A 106 -18.14 13.62 8.38
C GLY A 106 -17.98 12.68 9.59
N ILE A 107 -17.15 11.63 9.48
CA ILE A 107 -16.81 10.77 10.61
C ILE A 107 -15.52 11.23 11.29
N SER A 108 -15.40 10.90 12.58
CA SER A 108 -14.19 11.22 13.33
C SER A 108 -12.94 10.57 12.68
N LYS A 109 -11.94 11.39 12.38
CA LYS A 109 -10.66 10.93 11.79
C LYS A 109 -9.96 9.93 12.69
N SER A 110 -10.02 10.15 14.01
CA SER A 110 -9.44 9.23 15.00
C SER A 110 -10.16 7.88 14.98
N SER A 111 -11.48 7.87 14.91
CA SER A 111 -12.25 6.63 14.83
C SER A 111 -11.98 5.88 13.52
N ALA A 112 -11.84 6.60 12.40
CA ALA A 112 -11.44 6.00 11.13
C ALA A 112 -10.03 5.37 11.22
N LEU A 113 -9.06 6.04 11.88
CA LEU A 113 -7.74 5.47 12.14
C LEU A 113 -7.79 4.18 12.96
N VAL A 114 -8.62 4.13 14.00
CA VAL A 114 -8.79 2.91 14.81
C VAL A 114 -9.30 1.76 13.95
N THR A 115 -10.25 1.98 13.03
CA THR A 115 -10.72 0.91 12.13
C THR A 115 -9.64 0.43 11.17
N ILE A 116 -8.77 1.34 10.69
CA ILE A 116 -7.63 0.98 9.84
C ILE A 116 -6.59 0.18 10.65
N PHE A 117 -6.36 0.54 11.90
CA PHE A 117 -5.48 -0.21 12.80
C PHE A 117 -6.02 -1.62 13.08
N LEU A 118 -7.33 -1.76 13.34
CA LEU A 118 -7.99 -3.06 13.48
C LEU A 118 -7.85 -3.90 12.19
N GLU A 119 -7.96 -3.27 11.04
CA GLU A 119 -7.71 -3.93 9.74
C GLU A 119 -6.30 -4.54 9.70
N ARG A 120 -5.28 -3.81 10.17
CA ARG A 120 -3.89 -4.30 10.25
C ARG A 120 -3.70 -5.42 11.24
N LEU A 121 -4.34 -5.35 12.40
CA LEU A 121 -4.30 -6.43 13.39
C LEU A 121 -4.90 -7.72 12.83
N LEU A 122 -6.04 -7.64 12.14
CA LEU A 122 -6.66 -8.80 11.50
C LEU A 122 -5.77 -9.38 10.39
N ASP A 123 -5.11 -8.54 9.59
CA ASP A 123 -4.16 -8.97 8.57
C ASP A 123 -2.97 -9.72 9.21
N ALA A 124 -2.39 -9.18 10.28
CA ALA A 124 -1.29 -9.79 11.00
C ALA A 124 -1.71 -11.14 11.63
N PHE A 125 -2.88 -11.18 12.25
CA PHE A 125 -3.41 -12.43 12.82
C PHE A 125 -3.62 -13.50 11.74
N THR A 126 -4.21 -13.13 10.62
CA THR A 126 -4.41 -14.05 9.48
C THR A 126 -3.08 -14.57 8.95
N LEU A 127 -2.07 -13.71 8.84
CA LEU A 127 -0.73 -14.10 8.40
C LEU A 127 -0.09 -15.10 9.35
N ILE A 128 -0.16 -14.83 10.66
CA ILE A 128 0.36 -15.75 11.70
C ILE A 128 -0.33 -17.11 11.60
N LEU A 129 -1.66 -17.12 11.43
CA LEU A 129 -2.43 -18.35 11.27
C LEU A 129 -1.94 -19.17 10.07
N PHE A 130 -1.77 -18.52 8.91
CA PHE A 130 -1.27 -19.21 7.70
C PHE A 130 0.15 -19.74 7.87
N ILE A 131 1.04 -18.97 8.48
CA ILE A 131 2.41 -19.42 8.77
C ILE A 131 2.38 -20.63 9.72
N SER A 132 1.54 -20.59 10.75
CA SER A 132 1.41 -21.70 11.71
C SER A 132 0.90 -22.97 11.03
N ILE A 133 -0.09 -22.84 10.13
CA ILE A 133 -0.60 -23.98 9.36
C ILE A 133 0.49 -24.51 8.41
N ALA A 134 1.18 -23.65 7.69
CA ALA A 134 2.26 -24.05 6.78
C ALA A 134 3.45 -24.69 7.47
N ALA A 135 3.70 -24.35 8.73
CA ALA A 135 4.76 -24.98 9.54
C ALA A 135 4.41 -26.39 10.05
N LEU A 136 3.13 -26.79 9.94
CA LEU A 136 2.67 -28.14 10.34
C LEU A 136 2.74 -29.15 9.18
N PHE A 137 2.95 -28.68 7.94
CA PHE A 137 3.09 -29.50 6.72
C PHE A 137 4.50 -29.38 6.13
#